data_ce526529f75c08aeec57af697f1bb0cc
#
_entry.id   ce526529f75c08aeec57af697f1bb0cc
#
_cell.length_a   1.000
_cell.length_b   1.000
_cell.length_c   1.000
_cell.angle_alpha   90.00
_cell.angle_beta   90.00
_cell.angle_gamma   90.00
#
_symmetry.space_group_name_H-M   'P 1'
#
loop_
_entity.id
_entity.type
_entity.pdbx_description
1 polymer ?
#
loop_
_entity_poly.entity_id
_entity_poly.type
_entity_poly.pdbx_seq_one_letter_code
_entity_poly.pdbx_strand_id
1 'polypeptide(L)'
;MKDAATHAVWLIRHGETEWTVSRRHTGLTDLPLTQAGEDQARSLRNWLQAVSFEKVFCSPLRRAVRTCEVSGYGAVAEVDRDLVEWNYGDYEGQKRPEILAERPKWIIFRDGCPNGESPADVAVRADRFLSRARTPSGNVAVFSSGHFLRVLIARWLGLDPSAGRHFKLGTATLTVLGFDHNSTDEPVIRLLNETPRSML
;
A
#
# COMPACT_ATOMS: atom_id res chain seq x y z
N MET A 1 12.01 -27.28 -16.70
CA MET A 1 10.78 -27.27 -15.88
C MET A 1 10.35 -25.81 -15.82
N LYS A 2 9.15 -25.45 -16.32
CA LYS A 2 8.59 -24.12 -16.09
C LYS A 2 8.31 -24.03 -14.60
N ASP A 3 8.98 -23.12 -13.91
CA ASP A 3 8.58 -22.75 -12.54
C ASP A 3 7.10 -22.44 -12.58
N ALA A 4 6.31 -23.19 -11.81
CA ALA A 4 4.91 -22.84 -11.61
C ALA A 4 4.91 -21.40 -11.11
N ALA A 5 4.21 -20.51 -11.81
CA ALA A 5 4.15 -19.10 -11.48
C ALA A 5 3.64 -18.99 -10.05
N THR A 6 4.56 -18.83 -9.11
CA THR A 6 4.25 -18.75 -7.70
C THR A 6 3.45 -17.47 -7.50
N HIS A 7 2.21 -17.60 -7.07
CA HIS A 7 1.34 -16.49 -6.72
C HIS A 7 2.08 -15.46 -5.85
N ALA A 8 2.03 -14.20 -6.24
CA ALA A 8 2.61 -13.09 -5.49
C ALA A 8 1.68 -11.87 -5.53
N VAL A 9 1.65 -11.12 -4.42
CA VAL A 9 0.91 -9.87 -4.30
C VAL A 9 1.90 -8.72 -4.31
N TRP A 10 1.80 -7.88 -5.34
CA TRP A 10 2.67 -6.75 -5.61
C TRP A 10 2.00 -5.49 -5.09
N LEU A 11 2.53 -4.92 -4.02
CA LEU A 11 2.00 -3.73 -3.36
C LEU A 11 2.71 -2.50 -3.86
N ILE A 12 1.97 -1.55 -4.39
CA ILE A 12 2.48 -0.29 -4.91
C ILE A 12 1.88 0.86 -4.10
N ARG A 13 2.74 1.61 -3.38
CA ARG A 13 2.31 2.84 -2.76
C ARG A 13 2.24 3.95 -3.79
N HIS A 14 1.20 4.79 -3.72
CA HIS A 14 1.05 5.95 -4.61
C HIS A 14 2.29 6.85 -4.62
N GLY A 15 2.47 7.60 -5.72
CA GLY A 15 3.50 8.60 -5.88
C GLY A 15 3.38 9.78 -4.91
N GLU A 16 4.33 10.71 -4.95
CA GLU A 16 4.35 11.89 -4.11
C GLU A 16 3.11 12.77 -4.28
N THR A 17 2.62 13.33 -3.15
CA THR A 17 1.59 14.36 -3.08
C THR A 17 2.10 15.53 -2.25
N GLU A 18 1.45 16.71 -2.30
CA GLU A 18 1.81 17.86 -1.49
C GLU A 18 1.89 17.52 0.02
N TRP A 19 0.94 16.69 0.51
CA TRP A 19 0.95 16.33 1.92
C TRP A 19 1.99 15.27 2.29
N THR A 20 2.44 14.43 1.35
CA THR A 20 3.61 13.57 1.62
C THR A 20 4.89 14.38 1.75
N VAL A 21 5.05 15.47 0.96
CA VAL A 21 6.16 16.41 1.07
C VAL A 21 6.13 17.13 2.42
N SER A 22 4.98 17.69 2.78
CA SER A 22 4.80 18.42 4.05
C SER A 22 4.64 17.50 5.27
N ARG A 23 4.64 16.16 5.08
CA ARG A 23 4.51 15.13 6.12
C ARG A 23 3.23 15.22 6.93
N ARG A 24 2.12 15.60 6.28
CA ARG A 24 0.78 15.59 6.84
C ARG A 24 0.14 14.22 6.68
N HIS A 25 -0.65 13.81 7.66
CA HIS A 25 -1.47 12.60 7.54
C HIS A 25 -2.53 12.83 6.46
N THR A 26 -2.53 11.96 5.45
CA THR A 26 -3.43 12.04 4.28
C THR A 26 -4.24 10.76 4.20
N GLY A 27 -5.40 10.76 4.80
CA GLY A 27 -6.33 9.62 4.79
C GLY A 27 -7.31 9.73 3.63
N LEU A 28 -8.51 10.22 3.93
CA LEU A 28 -9.60 10.31 2.96
C LEU A 28 -9.58 11.61 2.15
N THR A 29 -8.79 12.62 2.54
CA THR A 29 -8.57 13.82 1.72
C THR A 29 -7.97 13.42 0.38
N ASP A 30 -8.67 13.75 -0.70
CA ASP A 30 -8.38 13.23 -2.04
C ASP A 30 -7.47 14.17 -2.84
N LEU A 31 -6.18 14.15 -2.53
CA LEU A 31 -5.15 14.96 -3.16
C LEU A 31 -4.59 14.31 -4.44
N PRO A 32 -4.26 15.11 -5.47
CA PRO A 32 -3.56 14.64 -6.66
C PRO A 32 -2.07 14.35 -6.36
N LEU A 33 -1.41 13.69 -7.29
CA LEU A 33 0.05 13.61 -7.33
C LEU A 33 0.67 14.98 -7.63
N THR A 34 1.88 15.21 -7.14
CA THR A 34 2.76 16.27 -7.66
C THR A 34 3.35 15.84 -9.02
N GLN A 35 4.01 16.76 -9.73
CA GLN A 35 4.75 16.39 -10.94
C GLN A 35 5.83 15.34 -10.62
N ALA A 36 6.56 15.50 -9.51
CA ALA A 36 7.53 14.52 -9.05
C ALA A 36 6.86 13.17 -8.74
N GLY A 37 5.66 13.18 -8.16
CA GLY A 37 4.87 11.96 -7.93
C GLY A 37 4.47 11.25 -9.21
N GLU A 38 4.13 11.97 -10.27
CA GLU A 38 3.86 11.38 -11.59
C GLU A 38 5.13 10.76 -12.21
N ASP A 39 6.28 11.43 -12.07
CA ASP A 39 7.55 10.94 -12.59
C ASP A 39 8.00 9.68 -11.83
N GLN A 40 7.81 9.67 -10.50
CA GLN A 40 8.00 8.48 -9.68
C GLN A 40 7.10 7.32 -10.13
N ALA A 41 5.80 7.57 -10.36
CA ALA A 41 4.85 6.56 -10.83
C ALA A 41 5.22 6.04 -12.23
N ARG A 42 5.70 6.92 -13.10
CA ARG A 42 6.16 6.56 -14.46
C ARG A 42 7.36 5.61 -14.41
N SER A 43 8.27 5.79 -13.46
CA SER A 43 9.44 4.93 -13.28
C SER A 43 9.09 3.49 -12.88
N LEU A 44 7.93 3.27 -12.22
CA LEU A 44 7.43 1.93 -11.89
C LEU A 44 7.07 1.10 -13.13
N ARG A 45 6.73 1.75 -14.24
CA ARG A 45 6.20 1.10 -15.43
C ARG A 45 7.09 -0.03 -15.93
N ASN A 46 8.39 0.21 -16.06
CA ASN A 46 9.32 -0.78 -16.59
C ASN A 46 9.41 -2.03 -15.71
N TRP A 47 9.31 -1.88 -14.40
CA TRP A 47 9.32 -3.00 -13.47
C TRP A 47 8.04 -3.81 -13.53
N LEU A 48 6.91 -3.12 -13.56
CA LEU A 48 5.62 -3.77 -13.56
C LEU A 48 5.32 -4.45 -14.89
N GLN A 49 5.76 -3.88 -16.03
CA GLN A 49 5.58 -4.49 -17.35
C GLN A 49 6.35 -5.80 -17.55
N ALA A 50 7.40 -6.05 -16.75
CA ALA A 50 8.12 -7.34 -16.78
C ALA A 50 7.32 -8.47 -16.11
N VAL A 51 6.17 -8.18 -15.51
CA VAL A 51 5.35 -9.14 -14.76
C VAL A 51 3.95 -9.22 -15.38
N SER A 52 3.48 -10.44 -15.59
CA SER A 52 2.08 -10.66 -15.95
C SER A 52 1.23 -10.68 -14.68
N PHE A 53 0.24 -9.79 -14.60
CA PHE A 53 -0.74 -9.75 -13.51
C PHE A 53 -2.05 -10.36 -13.97
N GLU A 54 -2.61 -11.27 -13.16
CA GLU A 54 -3.95 -11.84 -13.37
C GLU A 54 -5.03 -10.86 -12.92
N LYS A 55 -4.74 -10.10 -11.85
CA LYS A 55 -5.61 -9.09 -11.28
C LYS A 55 -4.84 -7.83 -10.92
N VAL A 56 -5.47 -6.69 -11.13
CA VAL A 56 -4.96 -5.38 -10.70
C VAL A 56 -6.05 -4.70 -9.89
N PHE A 57 -5.77 -4.41 -8.62
CA PHE A 57 -6.68 -3.69 -7.73
C PHE A 57 -6.15 -2.30 -7.42
N CYS A 58 -7.06 -1.34 -7.29
CA CYS A 58 -6.70 0.04 -7.02
C CYS A 58 -7.64 0.69 -6.00
N SER A 59 -7.06 1.42 -5.04
CA SER A 59 -7.80 2.32 -4.18
C SER A 59 -8.54 3.39 -5.02
N PRO A 60 -9.77 3.80 -4.65
CA PRO A 60 -10.50 4.84 -5.36
C PRO A 60 -9.88 6.24 -5.26
N LEU A 61 -8.91 6.45 -4.37
CA LEU A 61 -8.30 7.77 -4.16
C LEU A 61 -7.43 8.20 -5.34
N ARG A 62 -7.60 9.45 -5.79
CA ARG A 62 -6.97 10.01 -7.02
C ARG A 62 -5.47 9.73 -7.10
N ARG A 63 -4.74 9.87 -6.00
CA ARG A 63 -3.30 9.60 -5.94
C ARG A 63 -2.94 8.15 -6.30
N ALA A 64 -3.75 7.17 -5.86
CA ALA A 64 -3.56 5.76 -6.19
C ALA A 64 -4.01 5.47 -7.62
N VAL A 65 -5.18 5.98 -8.02
CA VAL A 65 -5.70 5.86 -9.40
C VAL A 65 -4.68 6.43 -10.38
N ARG A 66 -4.20 7.65 -10.14
CA ARG A 66 -3.24 8.29 -11.04
C ARG A 66 -1.90 7.54 -11.10
N THR A 67 -1.43 7.01 -9.97
CA THR A 67 -0.23 6.15 -9.97
C THR A 67 -0.43 4.90 -10.82
N CYS A 68 -1.58 4.24 -10.69
CA CYS A 68 -1.95 3.07 -11.48
C CYS A 68 -2.01 3.38 -12.98
N GLU A 69 -2.68 4.48 -13.37
CA GLU A 69 -2.78 4.93 -14.77
C GLU A 69 -1.40 5.18 -15.39
N VAL A 70 -0.57 5.99 -14.73
CA VAL A 70 0.76 6.38 -15.23
C VAL A 70 1.70 5.17 -15.31
N SER A 71 1.53 4.20 -14.41
CA SER A 71 2.24 2.92 -14.46
C SER A 71 1.76 1.99 -15.60
N GLY A 72 0.65 2.33 -16.29
CA GLY A 72 0.15 1.59 -17.46
C GLY A 72 -0.97 0.59 -17.17
N TYR A 73 -1.58 0.61 -15.97
CA TYR A 73 -2.59 -0.37 -15.55
C TYR A 73 -4.00 0.22 -15.32
N GLY A 74 -4.20 1.51 -15.55
CA GLY A 74 -5.50 2.16 -15.28
C GLY A 74 -6.70 1.52 -16.00
N ALA A 75 -6.51 1.04 -17.24
CA ALA A 75 -7.59 0.45 -18.04
C ALA A 75 -8.07 -0.93 -17.56
N VAL A 76 -7.25 -1.64 -16.77
CA VAL A 76 -7.52 -3.01 -16.29
C VAL A 76 -7.70 -3.09 -14.78
N ALA A 77 -7.56 -1.99 -14.06
CA ALA A 77 -7.65 -1.95 -12.61
C ALA A 77 -9.10 -2.04 -12.12
N GLU A 78 -9.36 -2.92 -11.19
CA GLU A 78 -10.59 -3.02 -10.43
C GLU A 78 -10.51 -2.11 -9.20
N VAL A 79 -11.43 -1.16 -9.09
CA VAL A 79 -11.49 -0.25 -7.93
C VAL A 79 -12.02 -0.99 -6.71
N ASP A 80 -11.27 -0.94 -5.61
CA ASP A 80 -11.65 -1.59 -4.36
C ASP A 80 -11.59 -0.61 -3.18
N ARG A 81 -12.72 -0.41 -2.49
CA ARG A 81 -12.83 0.51 -1.35
C ARG A 81 -12.11 0.03 -0.10
N ASP A 82 -11.81 -1.25 0.03
CA ASP A 82 -11.00 -1.75 1.14
C ASP A 82 -9.56 -1.24 1.08
N LEU A 83 -9.10 -0.75 -0.08
CA LEU A 83 -7.76 -0.26 -0.32
C LEU A 83 -7.54 1.23 -0.02
N VAL A 84 -8.54 1.94 0.54
CA VAL A 84 -8.33 3.34 0.95
C VAL A 84 -7.29 3.42 2.07
N GLU A 85 -6.67 4.59 2.22
CA GLU A 85 -5.74 4.84 3.34
C GLU A 85 -6.49 4.80 4.68
N TRP A 86 -5.77 4.72 5.77
CA TRP A 86 -6.28 4.85 7.12
C TRP A 86 -7.10 6.13 7.27
N ASN A 87 -8.33 6.02 7.78
CA ASN A 87 -9.12 7.20 8.13
C ASN A 87 -8.54 7.81 9.40
N TYR A 88 -7.89 8.95 9.28
CA TYR A 88 -7.22 9.61 10.41
C TYR A 88 -8.17 10.41 11.31
N GLY A 89 -9.47 10.54 10.96
CA GLY A 89 -10.43 11.29 11.76
C GLY A 89 -9.93 12.69 12.07
N ASP A 90 -9.85 13.04 13.36
CA ASP A 90 -9.42 14.36 13.82
C ASP A 90 -7.95 14.69 13.50
N TYR A 91 -7.15 13.68 13.17
CA TYR A 91 -5.74 13.87 12.81
C TYR A 91 -5.50 14.05 11.30
N GLU A 92 -6.57 14.07 10.50
CA GLU A 92 -6.47 14.36 9.07
C GLU A 92 -5.81 15.73 8.82
N GLY A 93 -4.79 15.78 7.97
CA GLY A 93 -4.03 16.99 7.65
C GLY A 93 -3.03 17.44 8.71
N GLN A 94 -3.01 16.83 9.89
CA GLN A 94 -2.04 17.16 10.94
C GLN A 94 -0.69 16.48 10.69
N LYS A 95 0.36 17.11 11.21
CA LYS A 95 1.70 16.53 11.26
C LYS A 95 1.90 15.76 12.57
N ARG A 96 2.73 14.72 12.54
CA ARG A 96 3.02 13.94 13.73
C ARG A 96 3.48 14.77 14.94
N PRO A 97 4.35 15.80 14.82
CA PRO A 97 4.72 16.65 15.96
C PRO A 97 3.53 17.39 16.60
N GLU A 98 2.57 17.83 15.78
CA GLU A 98 1.36 18.51 16.25
C GLU A 98 0.52 17.55 17.11
N ILE A 99 0.29 16.32 16.64
CA ILE A 99 -0.42 15.28 17.40
C ILE A 99 0.32 14.92 18.68
N LEU A 100 1.64 14.80 18.65
CA LEU A 100 2.44 14.45 19.81
C LEU A 100 2.49 15.56 20.88
N ALA A 101 2.26 16.82 20.52
CA ALA A 101 2.14 17.92 21.46
C ALA A 101 0.86 17.76 22.33
N GLU A 102 -0.22 17.28 21.75
CA GLU A 102 -1.50 17.04 22.45
C GLU A 102 -1.57 15.65 23.07
N ARG A 103 -0.99 14.64 22.40
CA ARG A 103 -1.02 13.24 22.84
C ARG A 103 0.38 12.62 22.83
N PRO A 104 1.19 12.85 23.87
CA PRO A 104 2.54 12.30 23.99
C PRO A 104 2.55 10.77 23.85
N LYS A 105 3.56 10.23 23.15
CA LYS A 105 3.73 8.79 22.90
C LYS A 105 2.67 8.15 21.98
N TRP A 106 1.83 8.93 21.30
CA TRP A 106 0.89 8.38 20.32
C TRP A 106 1.61 7.63 19.20
N ILE A 107 1.08 6.45 18.86
CA ILE A 107 1.51 5.60 17.75
C ILE A 107 0.25 5.11 17.05
N ILE A 108 0.05 5.49 15.77
CA ILE A 108 -1.15 5.15 15.01
C ILE A 108 -1.47 3.65 15.04
N PHE A 109 -0.46 2.79 14.86
CA PHE A 109 -0.61 1.34 14.82
C PHE A 109 -0.97 0.70 16.19
N ARG A 110 -1.02 1.48 17.27
CA ARG A 110 -1.45 1.05 18.58
C ARG A 110 -2.72 1.78 19.04
N ASP A 111 -2.76 3.08 18.80
CA ASP A 111 -3.73 3.97 19.42
C ASP A 111 -4.88 4.35 18.49
N GLY A 112 -4.71 4.15 17.17
CA GLY A 112 -5.67 4.63 16.16
C GLY A 112 -5.82 6.15 16.16
N CYS A 113 -6.94 6.61 15.63
CA CYS A 113 -7.25 8.04 15.49
C CYS A 113 -8.64 8.36 16.07
N PRO A 114 -8.80 9.46 16.85
CA PRO A 114 -10.11 9.91 17.31
C PRO A 114 -11.04 10.19 16.11
N ASN A 115 -12.28 9.75 16.19
CA ASN A 115 -13.27 9.86 15.10
C ASN A 115 -12.82 9.28 13.76
N GLY A 116 -11.76 8.45 13.77
CA GLY A 116 -11.22 7.73 12.62
C GLY A 116 -11.17 6.22 12.89
N GLU A 117 -10.29 5.53 12.17
CA GLU A 117 -10.13 4.08 12.32
C GLU A 117 -9.18 3.72 13.47
N SER A 118 -9.50 2.62 14.16
CA SER A 118 -8.57 1.89 15.01
C SER A 118 -7.69 0.93 14.18
N PRO A 119 -6.60 0.39 14.75
CA PRO A 119 -5.84 -0.68 14.10
C PRO A 119 -6.68 -1.90 13.73
N ALA A 120 -7.68 -2.23 14.57
CA ALA A 120 -8.58 -3.36 14.33
C ALA A 120 -9.50 -3.11 13.12
N ASP A 121 -10.02 -1.90 12.95
CA ASP A 121 -10.88 -1.54 11.81
C ASP A 121 -10.12 -1.70 10.50
N VAL A 122 -8.88 -1.20 10.45
CA VAL A 122 -8.02 -1.33 9.27
C VAL A 122 -7.65 -2.80 9.01
N ALA A 123 -7.41 -3.58 10.07
CA ALA A 123 -7.13 -5.02 9.93
C ALA A 123 -8.31 -5.77 9.33
N VAL A 124 -9.54 -5.49 9.75
CA VAL A 124 -10.76 -6.14 9.21
C VAL A 124 -10.87 -5.95 7.70
N ARG A 125 -10.66 -4.73 7.17
CA ARG A 125 -10.72 -4.50 5.71
C ARG A 125 -9.48 -5.04 4.98
N ALA A 126 -8.31 -5.05 5.63
CA ALA A 126 -7.13 -5.70 5.09
C ALA A 126 -7.33 -7.22 4.94
N ASP A 127 -7.88 -7.89 5.96
CA ASP A 127 -8.18 -9.33 5.92
C ASP A 127 -9.24 -9.66 4.86
N ARG A 128 -10.29 -8.83 4.75
CA ARG A 128 -11.31 -8.97 3.70
C ARG A 128 -10.71 -8.81 2.29
N PHE A 129 -9.79 -7.88 2.10
CA PHE A 129 -9.07 -7.75 0.83
C PHE A 129 -8.16 -8.96 0.59
N LEU A 130 -7.38 -9.39 1.58
CA LEU A 130 -6.46 -10.52 1.45
C LEU A 130 -7.17 -11.82 1.09
N SER A 131 -8.41 -12.05 1.56
CA SER A 131 -9.20 -13.22 1.18
C SER A 131 -9.46 -13.27 -0.34
N ARG A 132 -9.57 -12.12 -0.99
CA ARG A 132 -9.73 -12.00 -2.46
C ARG A 132 -8.39 -12.04 -3.20
N ALA A 133 -7.37 -11.41 -2.64
CA ALA A 133 -6.06 -11.31 -3.27
C ALA A 133 -5.28 -12.63 -3.27
N ARG A 134 -5.60 -13.56 -2.34
CA ARG A 134 -4.99 -14.90 -2.26
C ARG A 134 -5.64 -15.94 -3.16
N THR A 135 -6.80 -15.65 -3.73
CA THR A 135 -7.56 -16.59 -4.57
C THR A 135 -7.00 -16.76 -5.99
N PRO A 136 -6.50 -15.72 -6.68
CA PRO A 136 -5.93 -15.85 -8.01
C PRO A 136 -4.75 -16.83 -8.06
N SER A 137 -4.61 -17.51 -9.20
CA SER A 137 -3.48 -18.43 -9.44
C SER A 137 -2.21 -17.73 -9.91
N GLY A 138 -2.35 -16.49 -10.40
CA GLY A 138 -1.28 -15.64 -10.89
C GLY A 138 -0.96 -14.44 -9.98
N ASN A 139 -0.07 -13.58 -10.43
CA ASN A 139 0.31 -12.39 -9.67
C ASN A 139 -0.84 -11.38 -9.60
N VAL A 140 -0.91 -10.68 -8.47
CA VAL A 140 -1.87 -9.61 -8.20
C VAL A 140 -1.12 -8.30 -7.97
N ALA A 141 -1.52 -7.20 -8.64
CA ALA A 141 -1.03 -5.85 -8.35
C ALA A 141 -2.03 -5.08 -7.50
N VAL A 142 -1.55 -4.29 -6.54
CA VAL A 142 -2.36 -3.51 -5.59
C VAL A 142 -1.81 -2.10 -5.47
N PHE A 143 -2.56 -1.12 -5.94
CA PHE A 143 -2.22 0.30 -5.82
C PHE A 143 -2.97 0.93 -4.64
N SER A 144 -2.25 1.39 -3.62
CA SER A 144 -2.84 1.91 -2.39
C SER A 144 -1.93 2.91 -1.67
N SER A 145 -2.09 3.05 -0.36
CA SER A 145 -1.48 4.08 0.48
C SER A 145 -0.64 3.49 1.62
N GLY A 146 0.17 4.37 2.23
CA GLY A 146 1.27 3.96 3.09
C GLY A 146 0.88 3.16 4.33
N HIS A 147 0.01 3.68 5.20
CA HIS A 147 -0.32 3.01 6.46
C HIS A 147 -1.20 1.79 6.26
N PHE A 148 -2.15 1.86 5.31
CA PHE A 148 -2.95 0.69 4.94
C PHE A 148 -2.08 -0.48 4.47
N LEU A 149 -1.16 -0.23 3.51
CA LEU A 149 -0.27 -1.28 3.00
C LEU A 149 0.62 -1.88 4.09
N ARG A 150 1.04 -1.09 5.08
CA ARG A 150 1.83 -1.59 6.22
C ARG A 150 1.03 -2.54 7.11
N VAL A 151 -0.26 -2.26 7.33
CA VAL A 151 -1.18 -3.19 8.01
C VAL A 151 -1.39 -4.43 7.15
N LEU A 152 -1.60 -4.26 5.85
CA LEU A 152 -1.78 -5.39 4.91
C LEU A 152 -0.58 -6.36 4.95
N ILE A 153 0.66 -5.83 5.00
CA ILE A 153 1.88 -6.64 5.14
C ILE A 153 1.85 -7.42 6.47
N ALA A 154 1.51 -6.76 7.57
CA ALA A 154 1.40 -7.43 8.86
C ALA A 154 0.38 -8.58 8.80
N ARG A 155 -0.81 -8.33 8.25
CA ARG A 155 -1.88 -9.32 8.11
C ARG A 155 -1.54 -10.45 7.13
N TRP A 156 -0.77 -10.16 6.07
CA TRP A 156 -0.23 -11.19 5.18
C TRP A 156 0.61 -12.22 5.94
N LEU A 157 1.47 -11.74 6.84
CA LEU A 157 2.36 -12.55 7.67
C LEU A 157 1.68 -13.19 8.89
N GLY A 158 0.36 -13.02 9.06
CA GLY A 158 -0.37 -13.52 10.23
C GLY A 158 -0.08 -12.73 11.52
N LEU A 159 0.53 -11.54 11.42
CA LEU A 159 0.89 -10.72 12.56
C LEU A 159 -0.26 -9.80 12.99
N ASP A 160 -0.19 -9.31 14.25
CA ASP A 160 -1.07 -8.27 14.73
C ASP A 160 -0.92 -6.98 13.90
N PRO A 161 -2.00 -6.21 13.63
CA PRO A 161 -1.93 -4.98 12.83
C PRO A 161 -0.93 -3.96 13.36
N SER A 162 -0.65 -3.96 14.67
CA SER A 162 0.36 -3.07 15.28
C SER A 162 1.78 -3.34 14.77
N ALA A 163 2.05 -4.53 14.22
CA ALA A 163 3.33 -4.86 13.60
C ALA A 163 3.58 -4.03 12.33
N GLY A 164 2.55 -3.44 11.73
CA GLY A 164 2.68 -2.49 10.62
C GLY A 164 3.64 -1.33 10.92
N ARG A 165 3.85 -0.96 12.19
CA ARG A 165 4.83 0.06 12.61
C ARG A 165 6.27 -0.25 12.22
N HIS A 166 6.60 -1.51 12.02
CA HIS A 166 7.97 -1.97 11.71
C HIS A 166 8.30 -1.92 10.22
N PHE A 167 7.30 -1.80 9.34
CA PHE A 167 7.50 -1.67 7.90
C PHE A 167 7.56 -0.20 7.50
N LYS A 168 8.48 0.14 6.61
CA LYS A 168 8.58 1.50 6.03
C LYS A 168 8.32 1.40 4.54
N LEU A 169 7.41 2.23 4.04
CA LEU A 169 7.11 2.32 2.61
C LEU A 169 7.23 3.78 2.17
N GLY A 170 8.10 4.04 1.20
CA GLY A 170 8.22 5.34 0.50
C GLY A 170 7.12 5.55 -0.52
N THR A 171 7.01 6.74 -1.09
CA THR A 171 6.13 7.01 -2.25
C THR A 171 6.66 6.27 -3.49
N ALA A 172 5.77 5.76 -4.32
CA ALA A 172 6.09 4.97 -5.53
C ALA A 172 7.11 3.84 -5.27
N THR A 173 7.00 3.17 -4.12
CA THR A 173 7.79 1.98 -3.81
C THR A 173 6.99 0.71 -4.05
N LEU A 174 7.72 -0.35 -4.31
CA LEU A 174 7.22 -1.69 -4.56
C LEU A 174 7.57 -2.62 -3.39
N THR A 175 6.60 -3.42 -2.97
CA THR A 175 6.77 -4.52 -2.02
C THR A 175 6.13 -5.77 -2.62
N VAL A 176 6.81 -6.90 -2.56
CA VAL A 176 6.30 -8.18 -3.09
C VAL A 176 6.11 -9.16 -1.94
N LEU A 177 4.88 -9.58 -1.78
CA LEU A 177 4.49 -10.63 -0.84
C LEU A 177 4.36 -11.95 -1.61
N GLY A 178 4.73 -13.03 -0.98
CA GLY A 178 4.67 -14.36 -1.59
C GLY A 178 4.65 -15.44 -0.54
N PHE A 179 4.92 -16.64 -0.99
CA PHE A 179 5.03 -17.82 -0.13
C PHE A 179 6.38 -18.48 -0.32
N ASP A 180 6.92 -19.07 0.73
CA ASP A 180 8.12 -19.89 0.66
C ASP A 180 7.76 -21.36 0.42
N HIS A 181 8.74 -22.15 -0.04
CA HIS A 181 8.63 -23.58 -0.29
C HIS A 181 7.36 -24.02 -1.08
N ASN A 182 6.79 -23.13 -1.91
CA ASN A 182 5.52 -23.33 -2.62
C ASN A 182 4.34 -23.71 -1.67
N SER A 183 4.41 -23.28 -0.42
CA SER A 183 3.41 -23.54 0.62
C SER A 183 2.64 -22.29 0.97
N THR A 184 1.32 -22.28 0.83
CA THR A 184 0.45 -21.16 1.24
C THR A 184 0.46 -20.90 2.75
N ASP A 185 1.01 -21.82 3.53
CA ASP A 185 1.13 -21.73 4.98
C ASP A 185 2.41 -20.98 5.42
N GLU A 186 3.29 -20.66 4.46
CA GLU A 186 4.55 -19.99 4.72
C GLU A 186 4.61 -18.60 4.03
N PRO A 187 3.79 -17.63 4.47
CA PRO A 187 3.77 -16.29 3.88
C PRO A 187 5.07 -15.53 4.20
N VAL A 188 5.68 -14.92 3.16
CA VAL A 188 6.92 -14.17 3.26
C VAL A 188 6.84 -12.82 2.56
N ILE A 189 7.78 -11.93 2.87
CA ILE A 189 8.08 -10.74 2.09
C ILE A 189 9.26 -11.09 1.18
N ARG A 190 9.06 -11.10 -0.14
CA ARG A 190 10.12 -11.35 -1.13
C ARG A 190 10.93 -10.09 -1.46
N LEU A 191 10.26 -8.93 -1.39
CA LEU A 191 10.84 -7.62 -1.66
C LEU A 191 10.15 -6.58 -0.78
N LEU A 192 10.89 -5.65 -0.17
CA LEU A 192 10.32 -4.62 0.70
C LEU A 192 10.82 -3.23 0.32
N ASN A 193 9.86 -2.33 0.01
CA ASN A 193 10.12 -0.90 -0.13
C ASN A 193 11.17 -0.53 -1.20
N GLU A 194 11.17 -1.25 -2.30
CA GLU A 194 12.10 -0.97 -3.40
C GLU A 194 11.61 0.18 -4.28
N THR A 195 12.54 1.02 -4.69
CA THR A 195 12.32 2.08 -5.69
C THR A 195 12.96 1.67 -7.00
N PRO A 196 12.27 1.86 -8.15
CA PRO A 196 12.92 1.71 -9.44
C PRO A 196 14.16 2.62 -9.49
N ARG A 197 15.33 2.01 -9.62
CA ARG A 197 16.54 2.79 -9.90
C ARG A 197 16.38 3.32 -11.32
N SER A 198 16.54 4.64 -11.50
CA SER A 198 16.73 5.18 -12.84
C SER A 198 17.90 4.42 -13.45
N MET A 199 17.67 3.73 -14.57
CA MET A 199 18.77 3.27 -15.39
C MET A 199 19.47 4.55 -15.87
N LEU A 200 20.64 4.86 -15.26
CA LEU A 200 21.57 5.85 -15.74
C LEU A 200 22.17 5.37 -17.05
#